data_dd71bcff9bdef7995675ed2c42ad6490
#
_entry.id   dd71bcff9bdef7995675ed2c42ad6490
#
_cell.length_a   1.000
_cell.length_b   1.000
_cell.length_c   1.000
_cell.angle_alpha   90.00
_cell.angle_beta   90.00
_cell.angle_gamma   90.00
#
_symmetry.space_group_name_H-M   'P 1'
#
loop_
_entity.id
_entity.type
_entity.pdbx_description
1 polymer ?
#
loop_
_entity_poly.entity_id
_entity_poly.type
_entity_poly.pdbx_seq_one_letter_code
_entity_poly.pdbx_strand_id
1 'polypeptide(L)'
;MEETAQELTDHVSQFQKYLDEHTSQLISFGIKVVLSIVVLYIGSRLIRWVLGLVRRSLGRTGMDKGAVQFLCSFLKALLYILLIFGIGMNFGIKESSVAALLGTAGVTIGLALQGGLSNLAGGVMLLIFKPFQVGDYIIVDKANGWEGTVYKIEICYTTLLSVDYRHIVIPNGTLSGNTVVNLTARDMRKLELKIGISYDSDMHKAKQILEQIIKDDKGTREDQGMLVYVDELAENAVTLGLRVWVPTEDYWTVRWRLNETIKDEFDRQGIRIPYRQLDVHLIS
;
A
#
# COMPACT_ATOMS: atom_id res chain seq x y z
N MET A 1 75.74 -2.38 -55.53
CA MET A 1 75.87 -3.24 -54.35
C MET A 1 75.62 -2.46 -53.04
N GLU A 2 76.06 -1.19 -52.92
CA GLU A 2 75.75 -0.37 -51.72
C GLU A 2 74.23 -0.01 -51.59
N GLU A 3 73.58 0.27 -52.72
CA GLU A 3 72.19 0.68 -52.75
C GLU A 3 71.26 -0.46 -52.31
N THR A 4 71.53 -1.71 -52.69
CA THR A 4 70.78 -2.90 -52.27
C THR A 4 70.98 -3.27 -50.78
N ALA A 5 72.19 -2.94 -50.23
CA ALA A 5 72.46 -3.14 -48.80
C ALA A 5 71.74 -2.11 -47.91
N GLN A 6 71.60 -0.86 -48.42
CA GLN A 6 70.91 0.22 -47.74
C GLN A 6 69.35 -0.03 -47.67
N GLU A 7 68.76 -0.48 -48.79
CA GLU A 7 67.35 -0.88 -48.85
C GLU A 7 67.03 -2.05 -47.91
N LEU A 8 67.94 -3.05 -47.84
CA LEU A 8 67.75 -4.16 -46.90
C LEU A 8 67.79 -3.71 -45.43
N THR A 9 68.69 -2.74 -45.12
CA THR A 9 68.84 -2.21 -43.76
C THR A 9 67.63 -1.39 -43.35
N ASP A 10 67.07 -0.61 -44.27
CA ASP A 10 65.84 0.15 -44.04
C ASP A 10 64.60 -0.75 -43.86
N HIS A 11 64.49 -1.80 -44.65
CA HIS A 11 63.40 -2.79 -44.47
C HIS A 11 63.51 -3.55 -43.14
N VAL A 12 64.73 -3.91 -42.72
CA VAL A 12 64.95 -4.56 -41.42
C VAL A 12 64.64 -3.62 -40.26
N SER A 13 65.04 -2.33 -40.37
CA SER A 13 64.77 -1.31 -39.35
C SER A 13 63.27 -0.99 -39.23
N GLN A 14 62.54 -0.92 -40.34
CA GLN A 14 61.10 -0.76 -40.40
C GLN A 14 60.36 -1.97 -39.77
N PHE A 15 60.84 -3.17 -40.09
CA PHE A 15 60.27 -4.41 -39.53
C PHE A 15 60.56 -4.54 -38.02
N GLN A 16 61.72 -4.17 -37.54
CA GLN A 16 62.01 -4.11 -36.12
C GLN A 16 61.13 -3.08 -35.40
N LYS A 17 60.97 -1.87 -35.95
CA LYS A 17 60.12 -0.83 -35.40
C LYS A 17 58.65 -1.26 -35.35
N TYR A 18 58.17 -1.93 -36.40
CA TYR A 18 56.81 -2.51 -36.43
C TYR A 18 56.62 -3.62 -35.37
N LEU A 19 57.62 -4.48 -35.18
CA LEU A 19 57.58 -5.49 -34.12
C LEU A 19 57.60 -4.85 -32.71
N ASP A 20 58.43 -3.88 -32.47
CA ASP A 20 58.52 -3.23 -31.15
C ASP A 20 57.24 -2.50 -30.79
N GLU A 21 56.63 -1.77 -31.73
CA GLU A 21 55.34 -1.10 -31.52
C GLU A 21 54.17 -2.10 -31.23
N HIS A 22 54.13 -3.22 -31.96
CA HIS A 22 53.07 -4.20 -31.78
C HIS A 22 53.33 -5.15 -30.61
N THR A 23 54.60 -5.42 -30.28
CA THR A 23 54.96 -6.26 -29.13
C THR A 23 54.56 -5.61 -27.81
N SER A 24 54.75 -4.30 -27.65
CA SER A 24 54.30 -3.58 -26.46
C SER A 24 52.78 -3.58 -26.28
N GLN A 25 52.03 -3.49 -27.39
CA GLN A 25 50.56 -3.56 -27.38
C GLN A 25 50.09 -5.00 -27.06
N LEU A 26 50.73 -6.02 -27.62
CA LEU A 26 50.40 -7.40 -27.33
C LEU A 26 50.69 -7.79 -25.87
N ILE A 27 51.81 -7.33 -25.31
CA ILE A 27 52.18 -7.55 -23.91
C ILE A 27 51.14 -6.87 -23.00
N SER A 28 50.82 -5.59 -23.28
CA SER A 28 49.81 -4.84 -22.49
C SER A 28 48.42 -5.49 -22.56
N PHE A 29 48.03 -6.00 -23.73
CA PHE A 29 46.77 -6.75 -23.89
C PHE A 29 46.81 -8.09 -23.11
N GLY A 30 47.94 -8.81 -23.19
CA GLY A 30 48.12 -10.06 -22.41
C GLY A 30 48.02 -9.81 -20.89
N ILE A 31 48.63 -8.75 -20.40
CA ILE A 31 48.51 -8.36 -18.97
C ILE A 31 47.06 -8.05 -18.61
N LYS A 32 46.33 -7.30 -19.46
CA LYS A 32 44.92 -6.99 -19.24
C LYS A 32 44.05 -8.28 -19.18
N VAL A 33 44.30 -9.25 -20.06
CA VAL A 33 43.61 -10.52 -20.06
C VAL A 33 43.89 -11.32 -18.78
N VAL A 34 45.15 -11.42 -18.36
CA VAL A 34 45.52 -12.14 -17.13
C VAL A 34 44.90 -11.46 -15.90
N LEU A 35 44.95 -10.13 -15.79
CA LEU A 35 44.32 -9.38 -14.74
C LEU A 35 42.80 -9.61 -14.73
N SER A 36 42.16 -9.59 -15.87
CA SER A 36 40.71 -9.85 -16.00
C SER A 36 40.32 -11.25 -15.56
N ILE A 37 41.10 -12.26 -15.85
CA ILE A 37 40.89 -13.62 -15.37
C ILE A 37 41.02 -13.68 -13.84
N VAL A 38 42.03 -13.02 -13.27
CA VAL A 38 42.22 -12.94 -11.82
C VAL A 38 41.02 -12.22 -11.16
N VAL A 39 40.58 -11.07 -11.71
CA VAL A 39 39.41 -10.34 -11.22
C VAL A 39 38.15 -11.16 -11.34
N LEU A 40 37.94 -11.88 -12.44
CA LEU A 40 36.81 -12.78 -12.64
C LEU A 40 36.82 -13.93 -11.60
N TYR A 41 37.98 -14.53 -11.34
CA TYR A 41 38.13 -15.60 -10.35
C TYR A 41 37.83 -15.09 -8.92
N ILE A 42 38.47 -14.00 -8.51
CA ILE A 42 38.27 -13.40 -7.17
C ILE A 42 36.82 -12.89 -7.04
N GLY A 43 36.31 -12.18 -8.03
CA GLY A 43 34.94 -11.66 -8.05
C GLY A 43 33.89 -12.79 -7.99
N SER A 44 34.08 -13.87 -8.74
CA SER A 44 33.19 -15.01 -8.68
C SER A 44 33.23 -15.74 -7.32
N ARG A 45 34.38 -15.73 -6.65
CA ARG A 45 34.53 -16.29 -5.31
C ARG A 45 33.81 -15.41 -4.26
N LEU A 46 33.95 -14.07 -4.38
CA LEU A 46 33.29 -13.12 -3.54
C LEU A 46 31.76 -13.17 -3.71
N ILE A 47 31.27 -13.23 -4.95
CA ILE A 47 29.84 -13.37 -5.25
C ILE A 47 29.27 -14.62 -4.59
N ARG A 48 29.94 -15.77 -4.71
CA ARG A 48 29.51 -17.02 -4.06
C ARG A 48 29.49 -16.90 -2.53
N TRP A 49 30.45 -16.22 -1.96
CA TRP A 49 30.51 -15.98 -0.51
C TRP A 49 29.35 -15.10 -0.04
N VAL A 50 29.09 -13.95 -0.71
CA VAL A 50 27.96 -13.06 -0.45
C VAL A 50 26.62 -13.80 -0.57
N LEU A 51 26.42 -14.56 -1.67
CA LEU A 51 25.20 -15.34 -1.85
C LEU A 51 25.04 -16.43 -0.76
N GLY A 52 26.11 -16.99 -0.27
CA GLY A 52 26.09 -17.94 0.83
C GLY A 52 25.63 -17.30 2.14
N LEU A 53 26.06 -16.08 2.42
CA LEU A 53 25.61 -15.28 3.58
C LEU A 53 24.12 -14.94 3.46
N VAL A 54 23.70 -14.41 2.31
CA VAL A 54 22.30 -14.05 2.01
C VAL A 54 21.40 -15.28 2.17
N ARG A 55 21.78 -16.39 1.56
CA ARG A 55 21.01 -17.64 1.65
C ARG A 55 20.88 -18.17 3.09
N ARG A 56 21.94 -18.07 3.89
CA ARG A 56 21.90 -18.46 5.31
C ARG A 56 21.03 -17.54 6.13
N SER A 57 21.12 -16.24 5.90
CA SER A 57 20.31 -15.22 6.60
C SER A 57 18.81 -15.40 6.29
N LEU A 58 18.46 -15.47 5.01
CA LEU A 58 17.06 -15.64 4.56
C LEU A 58 16.50 -17.02 4.98
N GLY A 59 17.32 -18.09 4.99
CA GLY A 59 16.88 -19.40 5.42
C GLY A 59 16.50 -19.49 6.91
N ARG A 60 16.93 -18.51 7.74
CA ARG A 60 16.55 -18.40 9.16
C ARG A 60 15.22 -17.68 9.39
N THR A 61 14.73 -16.94 8.40
CA THR A 61 13.51 -16.13 8.53
C THR A 61 12.22 -16.89 8.24
N GLY A 62 12.27 -18.21 8.01
CA GLY A 62 11.08 -19.01 7.66
C GLY A 62 10.54 -18.76 6.25
N MET A 63 11.28 -18.04 5.42
CA MET A 63 10.90 -17.72 4.03
C MET A 63 10.78 -18.98 3.18
N ASP A 64 9.83 -19.01 2.24
CA ASP A 64 9.68 -20.09 1.29
C ASP A 64 10.96 -20.35 0.49
N LYS A 65 11.30 -21.63 0.30
CA LYS A 65 12.53 -22.05 -0.40
C LYS A 65 12.61 -21.52 -1.83
N GLY A 66 11.48 -21.44 -2.53
CA GLY A 66 11.40 -20.89 -3.88
C GLY A 66 11.71 -19.41 -3.93
N ALA A 67 11.16 -18.62 -2.96
CA ALA A 67 11.45 -17.20 -2.85
C ALA A 67 12.93 -16.92 -2.56
N VAL A 68 13.54 -17.66 -1.64
CA VAL A 68 14.98 -17.56 -1.35
C VAL A 68 15.83 -17.90 -2.57
N GLN A 69 15.46 -18.96 -3.31
CA GLN A 69 16.17 -19.35 -4.52
C GLN A 69 16.06 -18.30 -5.62
N PHE A 70 14.88 -17.77 -5.84
CA PHE A 70 14.64 -16.68 -6.80
C PHE A 70 15.48 -15.45 -6.48
N LEU A 71 15.43 -14.97 -5.22
CA LEU A 71 16.17 -13.79 -4.77
C LEU A 71 17.69 -13.97 -4.91
N CYS A 72 18.21 -15.14 -4.53
CA CYS A 72 19.63 -15.46 -4.71
C CYS A 72 20.03 -15.54 -6.19
N SER A 73 19.15 -16.05 -7.07
CA SER A 73 19.43 -16.13 -8.51
C SER A 73 19.41 -14.75 -9.15
N PHE A 74 18.47 -13.91 -8.78
CA PHE A 74 18.39 -12.51 -9.22
C PHE A 74 19.62 -11.70 -8.80
N LEU A 75 19.98 -11.77 -7.51
CA LEU A 75 21.17 -11.10 -6.97
C LEU A 75 22.44 -11.61 -7.64
N LYS A 76 22.54 -12.92 -7.88
CA LYS A 76 23.65 -13.53 -8.61
C LYS A 76 23.78 -12.93 -10.01
N ALA A 77 22.70 -12.87 -10.78
CA ALA A 77 22.71 -12.29 -12.13
C ALA A 77 23.16 -10.82 -12.11
N LEU A 78 22.62 -10.01 -11.19
CA LEU A 78 23.01 -8.61 -11.03
C LEU A 78 24.49 -8.43 -10.72
N LEU A 79 25.02 -9.19 -9.76
CA LEU A 79 26.44 -9.11 -9.38
C LEU A 79 27.37 -9.56 -10.49
N TYR A 80 27.00 -10.60 -11.27
CA TYR A 80 27.80 -11.00 -12.43
C TYR A 80 27.77 -9.97 -13.57
N ILE A 81 26.63 -9.32 -13.81
CA ILE A 81 26.52 -8.22 -14.78
C ILE A 81 27.47 -7.09 -14.40
N LEU A 82 27.46 -6.66 -13.13
CA LEU A 82 28.37 -5.62 -12.64
C LEU A 82 29.84 -6.04 -12.75
N LEU A 83 30.19 -7.29 -12.46
CA LEU A 83 31.53 -7.82 -12.59
C LEU A 83 32.02 -7.82 -14.05
N ILE A 84 31.15 -8.25 -14.99
CA ILE A 84 31.45 -8.26 -16.43
C ILE A 84 31.67 -6.83 -16.95
N PHE A 85 30.85 -5.87 -16.57
CA PHE A 85 31.05 -4.46 -16.94
C PHE A 85 32.35 -3.90 -16.36
N GLY A 86 32.65 -4.19 -15.09
CA GLY A 86 33.92 -3.78 -14.47
C GLY A 86 35.16 -4.34 -15.21
N ILE A 87 35.08 -5.59 -15.68
CA ILE A 87 36.13 -6.17 -16.51
C ILE A 87 36.16 -5.50 -17.89
N GLY A 88 35.02 -5.24 -18.51
CA GLY A 88 34.92 -4.62 -19.84
C GLY A 88 35.55 -3.22 -19.90
N MET A 89 35.51 -2.45 -18.81
CA MET A 89 36.16 -1.15 -18.73
C MET A 89 37.68 -1.24 -18.89
N ASN A 90 38.34 -2.33 -18.43
CA ASN A 90 39.77 -2.57 -18.68
C ASN A 90 40.09 -2.81 -20.15
N PHE A 91 39.11 -3.24 -20.95
CA PHE A 91 39.25 -3.45 -22.39
C PHE A 91 38.83 -2.26 -23.24
N GLY A 92 38.58 -1.11 -22.62
CA GLY A 92 38.30 0.14 -23.31
C GLY A 92 36.82 0.48 -23.47
N ILE A 93 35.91 -0.24 -22.83
CA ILE A 93 34.52 0.19 -22.72
C ILE A 93 34.50 1.48 -21.89
N LYS A 94 33.96 2.56 -22.44
CA LYS A 94 33.86 3.83 -21.75
C LYS A 94 32.93 3.74 -20.55
N GLU A 95 33.38 4.28 -19.42
CA GLU A 95 32.56 4.34 -18.17
C GLU A 95 31.19 4.99 -18.40
N SER A 96 31.16 6.05 -19.24
CA SER A 96 29.91 6.73 -19.60
C SER A 96 28.90 5.82 -20.31
N SER A 97 29.38 4.90 -21.15
CA SER A 97 28.49 3.93 -21.84
C SER A 97 27.92 2.90 -20.87
N VAL A 98 28.73 2.43 -19.91
CA VAL A 98 28.28 1.52 -18.86
C VAL A 98 27.27 2.22 -17.95
N ALA A 99 27.58 3.47 -17.54
CA ALA A 99 26.69 4.27 -16.72
C ALA A 99 25.33 4.54 -17.41
N ALA A 100 25.35 4.87 -18.72
CA ALA A 100 24.13 5.07 -19.50
C ALA A 100 23.29 3.81 -19.59
N LEU A 101 23.91 2.65 -19.85
CA LEU A 101 23.22 1.37 -19.93
C LEU A 101 22.61 0.96 -18.58
N LEU A 102 23.38 1.07 -17.50
CA LEU A 102 22.90 0.75 -16.14
C LEU A 102 21.80 1.72 -15.71
N GLY A 103 21.90 3.01 -16.07
CA GLY A 103 20.88 4.02 -15.81
C GLY A 103 19.56 3.68 -16.50
N THR A 104 19.61 3.38 -17.81
CA THR A 104 18.42 2.98 -18.57
C THR A 104 17.80 1.69 -18.04
N ALA A 105 18.62 0.67 -17.76
CA ALA A 105 18.16 -0.58 -17.17
C ALA A 105 17.55 -0.36 -15.78
N GLY A 106 18.18 0.50 -14.96
CA GLY A 106 17.69 0.86 -13.63
C GLY A 106 16.32 1.54 -13.67
N VAL A 107 16.11 2.49 -14.59
CA VAL A 107 14.80 3.13 -14.79
C VAL A 107 13.75 2.10 -15.21
N THR A 108 14.08 1.25 -16.19
CA THR A 108 13.14 0.22 -16.66
C THR A 108 12.74 -0.74 -15.55
N ILE A 109 13.70 -1.24 -14.77
CA ILE A 109 13.43 -2.12 -13.62
C ILE A 109 12.65 -1.37 -12.54
N GLY A 110 12.99 -0.11 -12.27
CA GLY A 110 12.29 0.72 -11.29
C GLY A 110 10.81 0.91 -11.64
N LEU A 111 10.50 1.19 -12.91
CA LEU A 111 9.12 1.29 -13.40
C LEU A 111 8.39 -0.05 -13.32
N ALA A 112 9.06 -1.17 -13.66
CA ALA A 112 8.46 -2.49 -13.56
C ALA A 112 8.14 -2.90 -12.10
N LEU A 113 8.93 -2.45 -11.13
CA LEU A 113 8.76 -2.74 -9.71
C LEU A 113 8.00 -1.64 -8.94
N GLN A 114 7.54 -0.58 -9.61
CA GLN A 114 6.90 0.58 -8.99
C GLN A 114 5.77 0.20 -8.04
N GLY A 115 4.88 -0.71 -8.43
CA GLY A 115 3.76 -1.14 -7.60
C GLY A 115 4.20 -1.87 -6.32
N GLY A 116 5.19 -2.76 -6.43
CA GLY A 116 5.76 -3.46 -5.27
C GLY A 116 6.45 -2.51 -4.30
N LEU A 117 7.24 -1.57 -4.82
CA LEU A 117 7.94 -0.58 -4.01
C LEU A 117 6.97 0.40 -3.33
N SER A 118 5.90 0.80 -4.01
CA SER A 118 4.82 1.61 -3.43
C SER A 118 4.15 0.90 -2.25
N ASN A 119 3.90 -0.41 -2.38
CA ASN A 119 3.29 -1.19 -1.30
C ASN A 119 4.24 -1.35 -0.10
N LEU A 120 5.52 -1.56 -0.35
CA LEU A 120 6.54 -1.61 0.69
C LEU A 120 6.63 -0.26 1.44
N ALA A 121 6.72 0.85 0.71
CA ALA A 121 6.75 2.19 1.29
C ALA A 121 5.46 2.48 2.08
N GLY A 122 4.29 2.13 1.52
CA GLY A 122 3.00 2.22 2.19
C GLY A 122 2.97 1.45 3.50
N GLY A 123 3.48 0.21 3.52
CA GLY A 123 3.56 -0.60 4.74
C GLY A 123 4.43 0.03 5.82
N VAL A 124 5.60 0.54 5.44
CA VAL A 124 6.48 1.28 6.36
C VAL A 124 5.77 2.53 6.91
N MET A 125 5.08 3.30 6.06
CA MET A 125 4.32 4.47 6.50
C MET A 125 3.20 4.11 7.47
N LEU A 126 2.43 3.06 7.20
CA LEU A 126 1.37 2.58 8.08
C LEU A 126 1.92 2.16 9.46
N LEU A 127 3.07 1.49 9.50
CA LEU A 127 3.69 1.06 10.75
C LEU A 127 4.30 2.21 11.57
N ILE A 128 4.78 3.26 10.91
CA ILE A 128 5.38 4.45 11.57
C ILE A 128 4.29 5.40 12.06
N PHE A 129 3.39 5.85 11.15
CA PHE A 129 2.39 6.87 11.45
C PHE A 129 1.14 6.32 12.13
N LYS A 130 0.87 5.01 11.99
CA LYS A 130 -0.25 4.29 12.64
C LYS A 130 -1.59 5.03 12.54
N PRO A 131 -2.07 5.38 11.33
CA PRO A 131 -3.40 5.99 11.17
C PRO A 131 -4.51 5.06 11.67
N PHE A 132 -4.23 3.76 11.71
CA PHE A 132 -5.01 2.69 12.33
C PHE A 132 -4.07 1.59 12.85
N GLN A 133 -4.58 0.74 13.73
CA GLN A 133 -3.83 -0.35 14.34
C GLN A 133 -4.56 -1.69 14.14
N VAL A 134 -3.85 -2.79 14.43
CA VAL A 134 -4.49 -4.11 14.47
C VAL A 134 -5.56 -4.10 15.56
N GLY A 135 -6.77 -4.53 15.20
CA GLY A 135 -7.96 -4.46 16.04
C GLY A 135 -8.92 -3.31 15.70
N ASP A 136 -8.47 -2.26 15.00
CA ASP A 136 -9.34 -1.18 14.57
C ASP A 136 -10.29 -1.61 13.46
N TYR A 137 -11.53 -1.11 13.51
CA TYR A 137 -12.48 -1.26 12.40
C TYR A 137 -12.36 -0.07 11.46
N ILE A 138 -12.00 -0.35 10.22
CA ILE A 138 -11.77 0.67 9.19
C ILE A 138 -12.68 0.48 7.96
N ILE A 139 -13.02 1.59 7.32
CA ILE A 139 -13.69 1.63 6.01
C ILE A 139 -12.71 2.22 5.01
N VAL A 140 -12.42 1.48 3.96
CA VAL A 140 -11.55 1.90 2.85
C VAL A 140 -12.39 2.27 1.63
N ASP A 141 -13.34 1.42 1.26
CA ASP A 141 -14.30 1.66 0.19
C ASP A 141 -15.62 0.95 0.52
N LYS A 142 -16.59 1.75 0.97
CA LYS A 142 -17.90 1.22 1.36
C LYS A 142 -18.71 0.70 0.17
N ALA A 143 -18.54 1.28 -1.00
CA ALA A 143 -19.30 0.88 -2.20
C ALA A 143 -18.89 -0.53 -2.66
N ASN A 144 -17.60 -0.87 -2.51
CA ASN A 144 -17.07 -2.19 -2.82
C ASN A 144 -17.06 -3.15 -1.62
N GLY A 145 -17.55 -2.72 -0.46
CA GLY A 145 -17.58 -3.53 0.76
C GLY A 145 -16.18 -3.74 1.38
N TRP A 146 -15.24 -2.84 1.12
CA TRP A 146 -13.90 -2.91 1.70
C TRP A 146 -13.89 -2.25 3.07
N GLU A 147 -14.47 -2.94 4.02
CA GLU A 147 -14.50 -2.56 5.42
C GLU A 147 -14.33 -3.78 6.33
N GLY A 148 -13.79 -3.58 7.51
CA GLY A 148 -13.59 -4.66 8.48
C GLY A 148 -12.59 -4.31 9.56
N THR A 149 -12.41 -5.26 10.48
CA THR A 149 -11.40 -5.16 11.53
C THR A 149 -10.01 -5.47 10.96
N VAL A 150 -9.03 -4.63 11.24
CA VAL A 150 -7.64 -4.86 10.85
C VAL A 150 -7.13 -6.10 11.57
N TYR A 151 -6.96 -7.19 10.81
CA TYR A 151 -6.47 -8.47 11.34
C TYR A 151 -4.96 -8.50 11.46
N LYS A 152 -4.24 -8.04 10.41
CA LYS A 152 -2.78 -7.94 10.40
C LYS A 152 -2.30 -6.90 9.39
N ILE A 153 -1.16 -6.28 9.70
CA ILE A 153 -0.44 -5.38 8.82
C ILE A 153 0.90 -6.06 8.48
N GLU A 154 1.08 -6.44 7.22
CA GLU A 154 2.30 -7.05 6.71
C GLU A 154 3.08 -6.03 5.87
N ILE A 155 4.26 -6.41 5.40
CA ILE A 155 5.18 -5.50 4.70
C ILE A 155 4.59 -4.83 3.45
N CYS A 156 3.78 -5.58 2.67
CA CYS A 156 3.19 -5.11 1.41
C CYS A 156 1.67 -5.06 1.42
N TYR A 157 1.02 -5.77 2.35
CA TYR A 157 -0.42 -5.94 2.40
C TYR A 157 -0.94 -5.80 3.83
N THR A 158 -2.14 -5.26 3.96
CA THR A 158 -2.93 -5.28 5.19
C THR A 158 -4.15 -6.17 4.95
N THR A 159 -4.44 -7.05 5.90
CA THR A 159 -5.61 -7.93 5.85
C THR A 159 -6.66 -7.42 6.81
N LEU A 160 -7.88 -7.21 6.31
CA LEU A 160 -9.05 -6.92 7.12
C LEU A 160 -9.89 -8.20 7.28
N LEU A 161 -10.59 -8.30 8.39
CA LEU A 161 -11.61 -9.31 8.65
C LEU A 161 -12.98 -8.63 8.59
N SER A 162 -13.80 -8.99 7.61
CA SER A 162 -15.15 -8.46 7.48
C SER A 162 -16.08 -9.03 8.57
N VAL A 163 -17.27 -8.44 8.74
CA VAL A 163 -18.27 -8.88 9.73
C VAL A 163 -18.70 -10.32 9.51
N ASP A 164 -18.70 -10.79 8.26
CA ASP A 164 -19.01 -12.18 7.87
C ASP A 164 -17.74 -13.07 7.78
N TYR A 165 -16.64 -12.68 8.44
CA TYR A 165 -15.38 -13.43 8.57
C TYR A 165 -14.62 -13.67 7.26
N ARG A 166 -14.82 -12.85 6.23
CA ARG A 166 -13.99 -12.89 5.01
C ARG A 166 -12.70 -12.10 5.23
N HIS A 167 -11.62 -12.60 4.65
CA HIS A 167 -10.36 -11.87 4.58
C HIS A 167 -10.36 -10.95 3.36
N ILE A 168 -10.21 -9.66 3.59
CA ILE A 168 -10.03 -8.63 2.56
C ILE A 168 -8.57 -8.22 2.60
N VAL A 169 -7.81 -8.59 1.56
CA VAL A 169 -6.37 -8.28 1.47
C VAL A 169 -6.18 -7.06 0.59
N ILE A 170 -5.66 -5.99 1.18
CA ILE A 170 -5.51 -4.70 0.52
C ILE A 170 -4.02 -4.34 0.43
N PRO A 171 -3.51 -3.94 -0.75
CA PRO A 171 -2.15 -3.44 -0.90
C PRO A 171 -1.91 -2.20 -0.04
N ASN A 172 -0.78 -2.15 0.69
CA ASN A 172 -0.49 -1.04 1.60
C ASN A 172 -0.35 0.32 0.89
N GLY A 173 0.12 0.32 -0.37
CA GLY A 173 0.16 1.52 -1.19
C GLY A 173 -1.23 2.14 -1.42
N THR A 174 -2.27 1.30 -1.54
CA THR A 174 -3.66 1.75 -1.64
C THR A 174 -4.12 2.39 -0.34
N LEU A 175 -3.84 1.77 0.81
CA LEU A 175 -4.24 2.28 2.13
C LEU A 175 -3.53 3.58 2.52
N SER A 176 -2.25 3.69 2.17
CA SER A 176 -1.45 4.89 2.47
C SER A 176 -1.75 6.06 1.52
N GLY A 177 -2.25 5.78 0.31
CA GLY A 177 -2.55 6.78 -0.71
C GLY A 177 -4.02 7.23 -0.77
N ASN A 178 -4.93 6.56 -0.08
CA ASN A 178 -6.37 6.86 -0.11
C ASN A 178 -6.91 7.29 1.26
N THR A 179 -8.13 7.82 1.24
CA THR A 179 -8.86 8.12 2.48
C THR A 179 -9.27 6.81 3.18
N VAL A 180 -8.94 6.72 4.46
CA VAL A 180 -9.37 5.63 5.34
C VAL A 180 -10.17 6.22 6.48
N VAL A 181 -11.36 5.68 6.75
CA VAL A 181 -12.18 6.05 7.89
C VAL A 181 -11.98 5.05 9.00
N ASN A 182 -11.38 5.45 10.11
CA ASN A 182 -11.23 4.62 11.30
C ASN A 182 -12.41 4.86 12.25
N LEU A 183 -13.24 3.85 12.43
CA LEU A 183 -14.46 3.92 13.26
C LEU A 183 -14.20 3.68 14.74
N THR A 184 -13.07 3.09 15.09
CA THR A 184 -12.73 2.68 16.47
C THR A 184 -11.58 3.49 17.08
N ALA A 185 -11.08 4.51 16.35
CA ALA A 185 -10.02 5.38 16.84
C ALA A 185 -10.36 6.16 18.11
N ARG A 186 -11.64 6.24 18.46
CA ARG A 186 -12.15 6.92 19.65
C ARG A 186 -13.10 6.00 20.40
N ASP A 187 -13.07 6.07 21.73
CA ASP A 187 -13.91 5.27 22.62
C ASP A 187 -15.39 5.65 22.53
N MET A 188 -15.69 6.85 22.06
CA MET A 188 -17.03 7.39 21.94
C MET A 188 -17.32 7.82 20.50
N ARG A 189 -18.54 7.54 20.03
CA ARG A 189 -19.06 7.97 18.73
C ARG A 189 -20.38 8.70 18.89
N LYS A 190 -20.60 9.64 17.98
CA LYS A 190 -21.90 10.30 17.87
C LYS A 190 -22.84 9.44 17.03
N LEU A 191 -23.89 8.91 17.65
CA LEU A 191 -24.98 8.23 16.97
C LEU A 191 -25.95 9.28 16.44
N GLU A 192 -26.28 9.19 15.17
CA GLU A 192 -27.31 10.02 14.53
C GLU A 192 -28.40 9.12 13.95
N LEU A 193 -29.66 9.42 14.30
CA LEU A 193 -30.84 8.79 13.71
C LEU A 193 -31.73 9.88 13.11
N LYS A 194 -32.40 9.53 12.01
CA LYS A 194 -33.40 10.36 11.35
C LYS A 194 -34.71 9.59 11.30
N ILE A 195 -35.76 10.19 11.86
CA ILE A 195 -37.07 9.59 12.03
C ILE A 195 -38.12 10.50 11.38
N GLY A 196 -38.83 9.99 10.37
CA GLY A 196 -39.95 10.73 9.75
C GLY A 196 -41.24 10.57 10.55
N ILE A 197 -41.93 11.68 10.83
CA ILE A 197 -43.27 11.70 11.40
C ILE A 197 -44.26 12.32 10.42
N SER A 198 -45.55 11.95 10.51
CA SER A 198 -46.61 12.59 9.69
C SER A 198 -46.71 14.07 10.00
N TYR A 199 -47.03 14.88 8.98
CA TYR A 199 -47.35 16.29 9.16
C TYR A 199 -48.52 16.54 10.12
N ASP A 200 -49.44 15.57 10.27
CA ASP A 200 -50.55 15.64 11.24
C ASP A 200 -50.15 15.28 12.67
N SER A 201 -48.96 14.76 12.89
CA SER A 201 -48.46 14.41 14.22
C SER A 201 -47.95 15.64 14.99
N ASP A 202 -48.12 15.62 16.31
CA ASP A 202 -47.55 16.64 17.17
C ASP A 202 -46.01 16.50 17.23
N MET A 203 -45.35 17.40 16.50
CA MET A 203 -43.90 17.45 16.42
C MET A 203 -43.24 17.74 17.77
N HIS A 204 -43.84 18.59 18.61
CA HIS A 204 -43.28 18.92 19.92
C HIS A 204 -43.33 17.72 20.86
N LYS A 205 -44.46 17.03 20.87
CA LYS A 205 -44.62 15.79 21.62
C LYS A 205 -43.64 14.73 21.14
N ALA A 206 -43.48 14.54 19.82
CA ALA A 206 -42.52 13.58 19.24
C ALA A 206 -41.09 13.89 19.70
N LYS A 207 -40.67 15.15 19.71
CA LYS A 207 -39.34 15.54 20.21
C LYS A 207 -39.15 15.22 21.69
N GLN A 208 -40.14 15.50 22.54
CA GLN A 208 -40.10 15.18 23.97
C GLN A 208 -39.98 13.66 24.21
N ILE A 209 -40.69 12.84 23.42
CA ILE A 209 -40.58 11.38 23.48
C ILE A 209 -39.16 10.94 23.12
N LEU A 210 -38.58 11.46 22.04
CA LEU A 210 -37.21 11.14 21.64
C LEU A 210 -36.16 11.54 22.69
N GLU A 211 -36.33 12.73 23.30
CA GLU A 211 -35.46 13.17 24.38
C GLU A 211 -35.55 12.25 25.61
N GLN A 212 -36.77 11.78 25.96
CA GLN A 212 -36.97 10.88 27.08
C GLN A 212 -36.36 9.49 26.78
N ILE A 213 -36.55 8.94 25.58
CA ILE A 213 -35.96 7.66 25.17
C ILE A 213 -34.43 7.69 25.28
N ILE A 214 -33.80 8.80 24.84
CA ILE A 214 -32.36 8.94 24.95
C ILE A 214 -31.92 8.98 26.41
N LYS A 215 -32.63 9.68 27.29
CA LYS A 215 -32.29 9.77 28.71
C LYS A 215 -32.44 8.46 29.45
N ASP A 216 -33.43 7.69 29.10
CA ASP A 216 -33.73 6.40 29.74
C ASP A 216 -32.82 5.25 29.22
N ASP A 217 -32.17 5.40 28.08
CA ASP A 217 -31.29 4.38 27.52
C ASP A 217 -29.92 4.37 28.19
N LYS A 218 -29.56 3.24 28.79
CA LYS A 218 -28.31 3.05 29.53
C LYS A 218 -27.04 3.12 28.66
N GLY A 219 -27.17 2.93 27.36
CA GLY A 219 -26.06 2.94 26.40
C GLY A 219 -25.74 4.34 25.87
N THR A 220 -26.61 5.33 26.11
CA THR A 220 -26.40 6.72 25.72
C THR A 220 -25.61 7.48 26.78
N ARG A 221 -24.96 8.56 26.37
CA ARG A 221 -24.20 9.48 27.25
C ARG A 221 -24.73 10.90 27.05
N GLU A 222 -25.81 11.25 27.77
CA GLU A 222 -26.41 12.57 27.69
C GLU A 222 -25.50 13.67 28.27
N ASP A 223 -24.65 13.33 29.23
CA ASP A 223 -23.63 14.19 29.83
C ASP A 223 -22.64 14.77 28.82
N GLN A 224 -22.43 14.05 27.71
CA GLN A 224 -21.61 14.49 26.57
C GLN A 224 -22.40 15.36 25.57
N GLY A 225 -23.69 15.58 25.84
CA GLY A 225 -24.61 16.36 25.04
C GLY A 225 -25.48 15.50 24.13
N MET A 226 -26.75 15.83 24.09
CA MET A 226 -27.75 15.27 23.18
C MET A 226 -28.48 16.40 22.45
N LEU A 227 -29.03 16.10 21.28
CA LEU A 227 -29.80 17.08 20.51
C LEU A 227 -30.91 16.37 19.75
N VAL A 228 -32.15 16.88 19.92
CA VAL A 228 -33.30 16.49 19.09
C VAL A 228 -33.81 17.74 18.36
N TYR A 229 -33.86 17.65 17.04
CA TYR A 229 -34.15 18.79 16.16
C TYR A 229 -35.01 18.38 14.96
N VAL A 230 -35.60 19.36 14.28
CA VAL A 230 -36.19 19.14 12.96
C VAL A 230 -35.07 19.20 11.95
N ASP A 231 -34.82 18.09 11.23
CA ASP A 231 -33.77 18.02 10.23
C ASP A 231 -34.25 18.53 8.87
N GLU A 232 -35.47 18.12 8.49
CA GLU A 232 -36.02 18.43 7.17
C GLU A 232 -37.54 18.40 7.17
N LEU A 233 -38.17 19.28 6.40
CA LEU A 233 -39.57 19.16 6.00
C LEU A 233 -39.61 18.44 4.64
N ALA A 234 -39.62 17.10 4.69
CA ALA A 234 -39.52 16.27 3.52
C ALA A 234 -40.88 16.12 2.81
N GLU A 235 -40.87 15.55 1.60
CA GLU A 235 -42.05 15.44 0.72
C GLU A 235 -43.28 14.79 1.39
N ASN A 236 -43.05 13.76 2.24
CA ASN A 236 -44.14 13.01 2.88
C ASN A 236 -44.04 12.94 4.42
N ALA A 237 -43.06 13.62 5.03
CA ALA A 237 -42.80 13.54 6.44
C ALA A 237 -42.06 14.78 6.96
N VAL A 238 -42.27 15.07 8.22
CA VAL A 238 -41.35 15.92 8.99
C VAL A 238 -40.25 15.02 9.55
N THR A 239 -39.01 15.21 9.10
CA THR A 239 -37.87 14.39 9.56
C THR A 239 -37.30 15.01 10.83
N LEU A 240 -37.36 14.27 11.92
CA LEU A 240 -36.69 14.58 13.18
C LEU A 240 -35.31 13.94 13.21
N GLY A 241 -34.31 14.73 13.55
CA GLY A 241 -32.95 14.26 13.81
C GLY A 241 -32.73 14.13 15.31
N LEU A 242 -32.05 13.07 15.71
CA LEU A 242 -31.50 12.96 17.05
C LEU A 242 -30.03 12.66 16.99
N ARG A 243 -29.26 13.26 17.89
CA ARG A 243 -27.82 13.05 18.06
C ARG A 243 -27.51 12.81 19.51
N VAL A 244 -26.77 11.73 19.79
CA VAL A 244 -26.33 11.38 21.14
C VAL A 244 -24.98 10.67 21.08
N TRP A 245 -24.19 10.78 22.13
CA TRP A 245 -22.93 10.06 22.27
C TRP A 245 -23.17 8.66 22.83
N VAL A 246 -22.44 7.67 22.26
CA VAL A 246 -22.51 6.27 22.67
C VAL A 246 -21.09 5.68 22.67
N PRO A 247 -20.79 4.69 23.53
CA PRO A 247 -19.55 3.94 23.42
C PRO A 247 -19.38 3.32 22.02
N THR A 248 -18.19 3.36 21.49
CA THR A 248 -17.90 2.86 20.14
C THR A 248 -18.26 1.37 20.00
N GLU A 249 -17.98 0.57 21.03
CA GLU A 249 -18.30 -0.86 21.08
C GLU A 249 -19.80 -1.13 21.05
N ASP A 250 -20.61 -0.27 21.66
CA ASP A 250 -22.07 -0.40 21.77
C ASP A 250 -22.85 0.25 20.62
N TYR A 251 -22.15 0.91 19.68
CA TYR A 251 -22.79 1.77 18.66
C TYR A 251 -23.94 1.06 17.92
N TRP A 252 -23.74 -0.15 17.47
CA TRP A 252 -24.76 -0.88 16.71
C TRP A 252 -25.87 -1.41 17.61
N THR A 253 -25.53 -1.93 18.78
CA THR A 253 -26.49 -2.43 19.77
C THR A 253 -27.44 -1.32 20.23
N VAL A 254 -26.88 -0.15 20.58
CA VAL A 254 -27.66 1.01 20.97
C VAL A 254 -28.51 1.51 19.79
N ARG A 255 -27.94 1.58 18.58
CA ARG A 255 -28.67 2.01 17.39
C ARG A 255 -29.91 1.15 17.11
N TRP A 256 -29.77 -0.16 17.16
CA TRP A 256 -30.88 -1.07 16.90
C TRP A 256 -31.95 -0.97 17.99
N ARG A 257 -31.56 -1.00 19.26
CA ARG A 257 -32.45 -0.84 20.40
C ARG A 257 -33.22 0.49 20.36
N LEU A 258 -32.55 1.61 20.06
CA LEU A 258 -33.22 2.91 19.94
C LEU A 258 -34.26 2.88 18.80
N ASN A 259 -33.97 2.28 17.65
CA ASN A 259 -34.94 2.20 16.56
C ASN A 259 -36.21 1.43 16.98
N GLU A 260 -36.08 0.30 17.71
CA GLU A 260 -37.21 -0.47 18.24
C GLU A 260 -37.99 0.34 19.27
N THR A 261 -37.29 0.90 20.26
CA THR A 261 -37.93 1.67 21.34
C THR A 261 -38.65 2.91 20.78
N ILE A 262 -38.07 3.61 19.79
CA ILE A 262 -38.71 4.76 19.15
C ILE A 262 -40.01 4.33 18.46
N LYS A 263 -39.97 3.22 17.71
CA LYS A 263 -41.18 2.71 17.03
C LYS A 263 -42.31 2.37 18.02
N ASP A 264 -41.97 1.62 19.06
CA ASP A 264 -42.94 1.19 20.07
C ASP A 264 -43.55 2.36 20.84
N GLU A 265 -42.68 3.35 21.21
CA GLU A 265 -43.15 4.51 21.98
C GLU A 265 -43.96 5.48 21.11
N PHE A 266 -43.61 5.65 19.83
CA PHE A 266 -44.41 6.43 18.90
C PHE A 266 -45.80 5.82 18.68
N ASP A 267 -45.88 4.52 18.51
CA ASP A 267 -47.17 3.82 18.37
C ASP A 267 -48.03 3.99 19.64
N ARG A 268 -47.41 3.83 20.80
CA ARG A 268 -48.11 3.95 22.10
C ARG A 268 -48.63 5.39 22.34
N GLN A 269 -47.88 6.40 21.89
CA GLN A 269 -48.18 7.80 22.11
C GLN A 269 -48.99 8.43 20.95
N GLY A 270 -49.33 7.70 19.92
CA GLY A 270 -50.11 8.14 18.78
C GLY A 270 -49.32 9.04 17.80
N ILE A 271 -47.98 8.97 17.79
CA ILE A 271 -47.16 9.60 16.79
C ILE A 271 -47.10 8.68 15.56
N ARG A 272 -47.51 9.17 14.42
CA ARG A 272 -47.60 8.39 13.19
C ARG A 272 -46.31 8.52 12.36
N ILE A 273 -45.71 7.38 12.00
CA ILE A 273 -44.67 7.28 10.98
C ILE A 273 -45.41 7.09 9.64
N PRO A 274 -45.30 8.06 8.68
CA PRO A 274 -46.14 8.01 7.49
C PRO A 274 -45.60 6.99 6.47
N TYR A 275 -46.52 6.38 5.73
CA TYR A 275 -46.21 5.75 4.46
C TYR A 275 -46.04 6.84 3.38
N ARG A 276 -45.58 6.48 2.20
CA ARG A 276 -45.62 7.38 1.04
C ARG A 276 -47.05 7.85 0.82
N GLN A 277 -47.26 9.16 0.64
CA GLN A 277 -48.54 9.78 0.38
C GLN A 277 -48.65 10.06 -1.14
N LEU A 278 -49.83 9.91 -1.69
CA LEU A 278 -50.15 10.24 -3.07
C LEU A 278 -51.52 10.91 -3.11
N ASP A 279 -51.59 12.15 -3.55
CA ASP A 279 -52.85 12.85 -3.81
C ASP A 279 -53.31 12.50 -5.21
N VAL A 280 -54.46 11.88 -5.33
CA VAL A 280 -55.06 11.49 -6.62
C VAL A 280 -56.30 12.32 -6.89
N HIS A 281 -56.24 13.19 -7.91
CA HIS A 281 -57.40 13.93 -8.42
C HIS A 281 -58.06 13.15 -9.55
N LEU A 282 -59.24 12.58 -9.27
CA LEU A 282 -60.06 11.94 -10.32
C LEU A 282 -60.79 13.01 -11.09
N ILE A 283 -60.45 13.19 -12.39
CA ILE A 283 -61.15 14.06 -13.28
C ILE A 283 -62.23 13.21 -13.98
N SER A 284 -63.53 13.46 -13.64
CA SER A 284 -64.68 12.81 -14.27
C SER A 284 -65.13 13.55 -15.51
#